data_175899c665176c18b3f327073f711cbd
#
_entry.id   175899c665176c18b3f327073f711cbd
#
_cell.length_a   1.000
_cell.length_b   1.000
_cell.length_c   1.000
_cell.angle_alpha   90.00
_cell.angle_beta   90.00
_cell.angle_gamma   90.00
#
_symmetry.space_group_name_H-M   'P 1'
#
loop_
_entity.id
_entity.type
_entity.pdbx_description
1 polymer ?
#
loop_
_entity_poly.entity_id
_entity_poly.type
_entity_poly.pdbx_seq_one_letter_code
_entity_poly.pdbx_strand_id
1 'polypeptide(L)'
;MKEYISTTRQKQKAFFHSGATLALPFRKQMLRKLASAIHQYEKALSNALWQDLHKSYEEAYLTELSIVYGEIRNHLRHLRKWARPERKCSPLAIMPATSKIIKQPLGNTLIIAPWNYPVQLLLNPLVGAISSGCTAMLKPSPYVPNVSRVLTEMIRATFSEEYIAIVEGNRDVNQMLLAERWDLIFFTGSPALGKMVMEAAAKHLTPVVLELGGKSPCIIDKSADLKVAAKRVAWGKALNAGQTCIAPDYLMIHEDVKDKFLKLLVKEWKHLLTKDPQKAKHFVRIVSDKALDRLISYLPNESKVESQESKVNEISEAVSPDSQHSTLDIQHSTLYHGGHYDRADRYLSPTILTDVSPDAPVMQEEIFGPIFPVLTFKQIEEVTEFVAKRERPLALYYFGKQGDYILRHTISGGTCINDVIMHIVNHDMPFGGVGNSGMGTYHGKESFMTFSHRRSVVSTPTFVDMPFRYMPYKLFNLIKKMV
;
A
#
# COMPACT_ATOMS: atom_id res chain seq x y z
N MET A 1 -18.82 -19.00 11.97
CA MET A 1 -18.18 -17.85 11.31
C MET A 1 -18.96 -17.37 10.09
N LYS A 2 -19.29 -18.21 9.12
CA LYS A 2 -20.06 -17.83 7.90
C LYS A 2 -21.41 -17.17 8.23
N GLU A 3 -22.20 -17.76 9.14
CA GLU A 3 -23.47 -17.21 9.61
C GLU A 3 -23.28 -15.85 10.30
N TYR A 4 -22.26 -15.70 11.16
CA TYR A 4 -21.94 -14.44 11.79
C TYR A 4 -21.64 -13.34 10.78
N ILE A 5 -20.81 -13.62 9.76
CA ILE A 5 -20.47 -12.67 8.69
C ILE A 5 -21.75 -12.24 7.95
N SER A 6 -22.59 -13.20 7.53
CA SER A 6 -23.81 -12.92 6.78
C SER A 6 -24.80 -12.11 7.62
N THR A 7 -25.04 -12.48 8.88
CA THR A 7 -25.94 -11.78 9.79
C THR A 7 -25.45 -10.36 10.10
N THR A 8 -24.16 -10.20 10.40
CA THR A 8 -23.57 -8.86 10.67
C THR A 8 -23.67 -7.97 9.44
N ARG A 9 -23.39 -8.50 8.23
CA ARG A 9 -23.54 -7.75 6.98
C ARG A 9 -24.98 -7.31 6.76
N GLN A 10 -25.98 -8.16 7.08
CA GLN A 10 -27.40 -7.79 6.99
C GLN A 10 -27.75 -6.66 7.96
N LYS A 11 -27.28 -6.72 9.21
CA LYS A 11 -27.44 -5.64 10.18
C LYS A 11 -26.82 -4.33 9.69
N GLN A 12 -25.61 -4.39 9.14
CA GLN A 12 -24.91 -3.24 8.55
C GLN A 12 -25.68 -2.63 7.39
N LYS A 13 -26.23 -3.48 6.50
CA LYS A 13 -27.07 -3.03 5.40
C LYS A 13 -28.36 -2.34 5.92
N ALA A 14 -29.01 -2.90 6.91
CA ALA A 14 -30.20 -2.29 7.52
C ALA A 14 -29.88 -0.94 8.17
N PHE A 15 -28.76 -0.86 8.92
CA PHE A 15 -28.30 0.39 9.53
C PHE A 15 -27.96 1.45 8.47
N PHE A 16 -27.29 1.08 7.38
CA PHE A 16 -27.03 1.99 6.27
C PHE A 16 -28.34 2.51 5.65
N HIS A 17 -29.30 1.64 5.39
CA HIS A 17 -30.61 2.02 4.80
C HIS A 17 -31.48 2.87 5.72
N SER A 18 -31.25 2.86 7.04
CA SER A 18 -31.92 3.77 7.97
C SER A 18 -31.55 5.26 7.74
N GLY A 19 -30.46 5.51 6.99
CA GLY A 19 -29.95 6.86 6.75
C GLY A 19 -29.16 7.47 7.93
N ALA A 20 -28.97 6.74 9.01
CA ALA A 20 -28.26 7.23 10.22
C ALA A 20 -26.84 7.75 9.90
N THR A 21 -26.15 7.13 8.94
CA THR A 21 -24.79 7.49 8.52
C THR A 21 -24.71 8.74 7.63
N LEU A 22 -25.84 9.26 7.13
CA LEU A 22 -25.84 10.36 6.15
C LEU A 22 -25.51 11.72 6.76
N ALA A 23 -25.87 11.94 8.02
CA ALA A 23 -25.68 13.22 8.69
C ALA A 23 -24.19 13.53 8.93
N LEU A 24 -23.72 14.71 8.50
CA LEU A 24 -22.34 15.14 8.71
C LEU A 24 -21.92 15.19 10.19
N PRO A 25 -22.78 15.63 11.14
CA PRO A 25 -22.45 15.58 12.57
C PRO A 25 -22.13 14.15 13.03
N PHE A 26 -22.91 13.14 12.62
CA PHE A 26 -22.68 11.74 12.93
C PHE A 26 -21.29 11.29 12.44
N ARG A 27 -20.97 11.51 11.14
CA ARG A 27 -19.69 11.12 10.57
C ARG A 27 -18.50 11.76 11.31
N LYS A 28 -18.60 13.07 11.62
CA LYS A 28 -17.59 13.77 12.42
C LYS A 28 -17.46 13.23 13.84
N GLN A 29 -18.57 12.85 14.46
CA GLN A 29 -18.55 12.22 15.78
C GLN A 29 -17.84 10.87 15.74
N MET A 30 -18.12 10.04 14.72
CA MET A 30 -17.48 8.72 14.56
C MET A 30 -15.98 8.85 14.28
N LEU A 31 -15.54 9.82 13.47
CA LEU A 31 -14.12 10.12 13.28
C LEU A 31 -13.41 10.53 14.58
N ARG A 32 -14.07 11.35 15.43
CA ARG A 32 -13.52 11.72 16.74
C ARG A 32 -13.48 10.52 17.69
N LYS A 33 -14.50 9.66 17.69
CA LYS A 33 -14.50 8.42 18.46
C LYS A 33 -13.35 7.52 18.07
N LEU A 34 -13.07 7.37 16.76
CA LEU A 34 -11.93 6.59 16.29
C LEU A 34 -10.61 7.18 16.78
N ALA A 35 -10.42 8.51 16.69
CA ALA A 35 -9.21 9.17 17.17
C ALA A 35 -9.03 8.96 18.70
N SER A 36 -10.10 9.08 19.49
CA SER A 36 -10.06 8.84 20.93
C SER A 36 -9.73 7.38 21.26
N ALA A 37 -10.30 6.43 20.52
CA ALA A 37 -10.01 5.00 20.69
C ALA A 37 -8.53 4.69 20.38
N ILE A 38 -7.98 5.21 19.28
CA ILE A 38 -6.57 5.04 18.94
C ILE A 38 -5.69 5.60 20.08
N HIS A 39 -6.03 6.76 20.62
CA HIS A 39 -5.28 7.35 21.74
C HIS A 39 -5.34 6.48 22.99
N GLN A 40 -6.51 5.96 23.33
CA GLN A 40 -6.70 5.06 24.48
C GLN A 40 -5.92 3.76 24.35
N TYR A 41 -5.83 3.21 23.14
CA TYR A 41 -5.16 1.94 22.84
C TYR A 41 -3.72 2.11 22.34
N GLU A 42 -3.17 3.32 22.27
CA GLU A 42 -1.85 3.62 21.70
C GLU A 42 -0.73 2.75 22.27
N LYS A 43 -0.66 2.66 23.61
CA LYS A 43 0.34 1.84 24.28
C LYS A 43 0.15 0.34 24.00
N ALA A 44 -1.09 -0.13 23.98
CA ALA A 44 -1.41 -1.54 23.69
C ALA A 44 -1.06 -1.90 22.24
N LEU A 45 -1.40 -1.03 21.28
CA LEU A 45 -1.04 -1.19 19.86
C LEU A 45 0.48 -1.20 19.64
N SER A 46 1.20 -0.26 20.28
CA SER A 46 2.67 -0.20 20.18
C SER A 46 3.33 -1.44 20.78
N ASN A 47 2.86 -1.93 21.91
CA ASN A 47 3.35 -3.16 22.52
C ASN A 47 3.07 -4.38 21.62
N ALA A 48 1.89 -4.46 21.01
CA ALA A 48 1.54 -5.53 20.09
C ALA A 48 2.39 -5.51 18.81
N LEU A 49 2.69 -4.32 18.25
CA LEU A 49 3.60 -4.13 17.12
C LEU A 49 5.03 -4.56 17.45
N TRP A 50 5.48 -4.32 18.70
CA TRP A 50 6.76 -4.84 19.17
C TRP A 50 6.75 -6.36 19.25
N GLN A 51 5.71 -6.97 19.81
CA GLN A 51 5.60 -8.43 19.94
C GLN A 51 5.57 -9.15 18.59
N ASP A 52 4.83 -8.60 17.63
CA ASP A 52 4.66 -9.25 16.32
C ASP A 52 5.83 -8.99 15.35
N LEU A 53 6.38 -7.75 15.36
CA LEU A 53 7.33 -7.28 14.34
C LEU A 53 8.63 -6.72 14.92
N HIS A 54 8.82 -6.61 16.24
CA HIS A 54 9.90 -5.85 16.85
C HIS A 54 9.91 -4.37 16.40
N LYS A 55 8.73 -3.81 16.08
CA LYS A 55 8.62 -2.42 15.68
C LYS A 55 8.69 -1.52 16.92
N SER A 56 9.69 -0.64 16.99
CA SER A 56 9.87 0.28 18.12
C SER A 56 8.68 1.22 18.29
N TYR A 57 8.48 1.76 19.50
CA TYR A 57 7.40 2.72 19.76
C TYR A 57 7.49 3.92 18.82
N GLU A 58 8.68 4.45 18.60
CA GLU A 58 8.93 5.60 17.75
C GLU A 58 8.55 5.30 16.30
N GLU A 59 8.94 4.14 15.76
CA GLU A 59 8.58 3.74 14.41
C GLU A 59 7.09 3.43 14.31
N ALA A 60 6.50 2.72 15.28
CA ALA A 60 5.06 2.45 15.34
C ALA A 60 4.23 3.75 15.34
N TYR A 61 4.65 4.74 16.13
CA TYR A 61 3.98 6.03 16.17
C TYR A 61 4.10 6.78 14.85
N LEU A 62 5.32 6.91 14.31
CA LEU A 62 5.59 7.71 13.11
C LEU A 62 5.00 7.10 11.84
N THR A 63 5.00 5.78 11.71
CA THR A 63 4.62 5.09 10.46
C THR A 63 3.20 4.52 10.48
N GLU A 64 2.57 4.43 11.64
CA GLU A 64 1.20 3.90 11.74
C GLU A 64 0.24 4.88 12.41
N LEU A 65 0.44 5.20 13.69
CA LEU A 65 -0.55 5.98 14.45
C LEU A 65 -0.64 7.43 13.97
N SER A 66 0.49 8.11 13.78
CA SER A 66 0.51 9.53 13.38
C SER A 66 -0.10 9.75 12.01
N ILE A 67 0.04 8.76 11.10
CA ILE A 67 -0.55 8.81 9.76
C ILE A 67 -2.06 8.75 9.85
N VAL A 68 -2.62 7.84 10.66
CA VAL A 68 -4.07 7.75 10.88
C VAL A 68 -4.61 9.01 11.56
N TYR A 69 -3.91 9.55 12.55
CA TYR A 69 -4.29 10.83 13.15
C TYR A 69 -4.28 11.99 12.14
N GLY A 70 -3.28 12.01 11.26
CA GLY A 70 -3.19 12.97 10.17
C GLY A 70 -4.40 12.89 9.24
N GLU A 71 -4.75 11.67 8.82
CA GLU A 71 -5.89 11.39 7.95
C GLU A 71 -7.21 11.80 8.62
N ILE A 72 -7.45 11.42 9.88
CA ILE A 72 -8.65 11.84 10.63
C ILE A 72 -8.75 13.36 10.72
N ARG A 73 -7.64 14.06 11.05
CA ARG A 73 -7.64 15.54 11.13
C ARG A 73 -7.94 16.18 9.79
N ASN A 74 -7.38 15.66 8.70
CA ASN A 74 -7.64 16.14 7.36
C ASN A 74 -9.13 16.00 7.00
N HIS A 75 -9.72 14.83 7.26
CA HIS A 75 -11.15 14.58 7.03
C HIS A 75 -12.04 15.47 7.88
N LEU A 76 -11.79 15.60 9.18
CA LEU A 76 -12.58 16.49 10.05
C LEU A 76 -12.59 17.95 9.60
N ARG A 77 -11.44 18.43 9.07
CA ARG A 77 -11.28 19.80 8.54
C ARG A 77 -12.06 19.99 7.23
N HIS A 78 -11.99 19.04 6.33
CA HIS A 78 -12.44 19.22 4.94
C HIS A 78 -13.78 18.55 4.60
N LEU A 79 -14.30 17.64 5.44
CA LEU A 79 -15.49 16.82 5.16
C LEU A 79 -16.70 17.66 4.70
N ARG A 80 -16.96 18.82 5.36
CA ARG A 80 -18.06 19.70 4.97
C ARG A 80 -17.91 20.21 3.53
N LYS A 81 -16.68 20.54 3.11
CA LYS A 81 -16.38 21.01 1.75
C LYS A 81 -16.55 19.88 0.73
N TRP A 82 -16.02 18.70 1.04
CA TRP A 82 -16.08 17.55 0.13
C TRP A 82 -17.50 17.02 -0.07
N ALA A 83 -18.32 17.00 0.98
CA ALA A 83 -19.69 16.50 0.93
C ALA A 83 -20.67 17.48 0.26
N ARG A 84 -20.30 18.76 0.04
CA ARG A 84 -21.18 19.70 -0.65
C ARG A 84 -21.48 19.25 -2.08
N PRO A 85 -22.74 19.45 -2.55
CA PRO A 85 -23.06 19.30 -3.96
C PRO A 85 -22.18 20.20 -4.83
N GLU A 86 -21.67 19.64 -5.91
CA GLU A 86 -20.86 20.37 -6.89
C GLU A 86 -21.75 20.85 -8.02
N ARG A 87 -21.99 22.16 -8.08
CA ARG A 87 -22.77 22.77 -9.17
C ARG A 87 -21.98 22.72 -10.48
N LYS A 88 -22.66 22.41 -11.56
CA LYS A 88 -22.14 22.40 -12.93
C LYS A 88 -22.94 23.37 -13.78
N CYS A 89 -22.29 23.95 -14.80
CA CYS A 89 -22.98 24.74 -15.80
C CYS A 89 -23.97 23.85 -16.58
N SER A 90 -25.20 24.29 -16.73
CA SER A 90 -26.19 23.59 -17.56
C SER A 90 -26.04 24.08 -19.00
N PRO A 91 -25.93 23.19 -20.00
CA PRO A 91 -25.96 23.55 -21.41
C PRO A 91 -27.28 24.31 -21.79
N LEU A 92 -27.23 25.18 -22.77
CA LEU A 92 -28.38 25.94 -23.25
C LEU A 92 -29.56 25.03 -23.63
N ALA A 93 -29.26 23.84 -24.18
CA ALA A 93 -30.27 22.85 -24.61
C ALA A 93 -31.18 22.36 -23.48
N ILE A 94 -30.78 22.49 -22.20
CA ILE A 94 -31.57 22.07 -21.04
C ILE A 94 -31.91 23.22 -20.10
N MET A 95 -31.57 24.46 -20.45
CA MET A 95 -31.96 25.61 -19.62
C MET A 95 -33.50 25.79 -19.64
N PRO A 96 -34.09 26.21 -18.50
CA PRO A 96 -33.49 26.72 -17.27
C PRO A 96 -33.16 25.68 -16.19
N ALA A 97 -32.87 24.44 -16.55
CA ALA A 97 -32.49 23.37 -15.60
C ALA A 97 -31.20 23.72 -14.82
N THR A 98 -31.14 23.25 -13.59
CA THR A 98 -29.93 23.30 -12.76
C THR A 98 -29.23 21.94 -12.72
N SER A 99 -27.90 21.92 -12.88
CA SER A 99 -27.08 20.72 -12.88
C SER A 99 -26.18 20.69 -11.65
N LYS A 100 -26.10 19.53 -10.98
CA LYS A 100 -25.21 19.31 -9.84
C LYS A 100 -24.76 17.86 -9.74
N ILE A 101 -23.62 17.65 -9.10
CA ILE A 101 -23.16 16.31 -8.68
C ILE A 101 -23.28 16.22 -7.15
N ILE A 102 -23.95 15.20 -6.66
CA ILE A 102 -24.00 14.87 -5.25
C ILE A 102 -23.13 13.65 -4.98
N LYS A 103 -22.45 13.64 -3.81
CA LYS A 103 -21.63 12.50 -3.36
C LYS A 103 -22.48 11.69 -2.38
N GLN A 104 -22.71 10.43 -2.69
CA GLN A 104 -23.50 9.49 -1.88
C GLN A 104 -22.58 8.37 -1.42
N PRO A 105 -22.68 7.90 -0.16
CA PRO A 105 -21.92 6.74 0.27
C PRO A 105 -22.27 5.53 -0.60
N LEU A 106 -21.29 4.68 -0.89
CA LEU A 106 -21.52 3.45 -1.67
C LEU A 106 -22.39 2.46 -0.92
N GLY A 107 -22.22 2.28 0.38
CA GLY A 107 -23.00 1.35 1.17
C GLY A 107 -22.20 0.59 2.20
N ASN A 108 -22.32 -0.73 2.21
CA ASN A 108 -21.59 -1.62 3.10
C ASN A 108 -20.28 -2.08 2.46
N THR A 109 -19.16 -1.80 3.12
CA THR A 109 -17.82 -1.99 2.58
C THR A 109 -17.03 -3.05 3.34
N LEU A 110 -16.17 -3.78 2.62
CA LEU A 110 -15.22 -4.72 3.19
C LEU A 110 -13.81 -4.13 3.08
N ILE A 111 -13.06 -4.11 4.19
CA ILE A 111 -11.67 -3.63 4.23
C ILE A 111 -10.78 -4.77 4.73
N ILE A 112 -9.87 -5.25 3.88
CA ILE A 112 -8.93 -6.33 4.19
C ILE A 112 -7.51 -5.74 4.20
N ALA A 113 -6.85 -5.80 5.36
CA ALA A 113 -5.55 -5.21 5.58
C ALA A 113 -4.42 -6.26 5.65
N PRO A 114 -3.19 -5.91 5.24
CA PRO A 114 -2.00 -6.73 5.36
C PRO A 114 -1.38 -6.63 6.75
N TRP A 115 -0.20 -7.22 6.90
CA TRP A 115 0.52 -7.35 8.17
C TRP A 115 1.65 -6.34 8.39
N ASN A 116 2.14 -5.68 7.34
CA ASN A 116 3.37 -4.88 7.42
C ASN A 116 3.18 -3.50 8.11
N TYR A 117 2.02 -2.88 7.90
CA TYR A 117 1.53 -1.70 8.62
C TYR A 117 0.07 -1.93 9.03
N PRO A 118 -0.17 -2.88 9.97
CA PRO A 118 -1.50 -3.43 10.21
C PRO A 118 -2.49 -2.41 10.79
N VAL A 119 -2.02 -1.44 11.55
CA VAL A 119 -2.87 -0.39 12.12
C VAL A 119 -3.24 0.64 11.06
N GLN A 120 -2.24 1.19 10.36
CA GLN A 120 -2.44 2.21 9.34
C GLN A 120 -3.29 1.69 8.17
N LEU A 121 -2.92 0.53 7.62
CA LEU A 121 -3.56 -0.01 6.41
C LEU A 121 -4.97 -0.58 6.67
N LEU A 122 -5.36 -0.78 7.93
CA LEU A 122 -6.74 -1.06 8.30
C LEU A 122 -7.54 0.21 8.54
N LEU A 123 -6.96 1.18 9.27
CA LEU A 123 -7.71 2.34 9.77
C LEU A 123 -7.78 3.51 8.78
N ASN A 124 -6.78 3.71 7.91
CA ASN A 124 -6.88 4.78 6.89
C ASN A 124 -8.04 4.57 5.91
N PRO A 125 -8.26 3.39 5.33
CA PRO A 125 -9.47 3.15 4.53
C PRO A 125 -10.75 3.28 5.35
N LEU A 126 -10.74 2.88 6.63
CA LEU A 126 -11.87 3.06 7.53
C LEU A 126 -12.23 4.54 7.73
N VAL A 127 -11.23 5.45 7.83
CA VAL A 127 -11.47 6.90 7.87
C VAL A 127 -12.22 7.34 6.62
N GLY A 128 -11.85 6.84 5.43
CA GLY A 128 -12.55 7.08 4.18
C GLY A 128 -14.01 6.59 4.22
N ALA A 129 -14.23 5.36 4.67
CA ALA A 129 -15.57 4.77 4.82
C ALA A 129 -16.47 5.57 5.79
N ILE A 130 -15.95 5.93 6.97
CA ILE A 130 -16.69 6.74 7.96
C ILE A 130 -17.04 8.11 7.38
N SER A 131 -16.09 8.78 6.74
CA SER A 131 -16.28 10.14 6.24
C SER A 131 -17.28 10.19 5.08
N SER A 132 -17.31 9.19 4.22
CA SER A 132 -18.30 9.07 3.15
C SER A 132 -19.69 8.71 3.66
N GLY A 133 -19.80 8.04 4.81
CA GLY A 133 -21.05 7.56 5.42
C GLY A 133 -21.35 6.09 5.10
N CYS A 134 -20.35 5.29 4.80
CA CYS A 134 -20.46 3.83 4.64
C CYS A 134 -20.50 3.12 6.00
N THR A 135 -21.01 1.91 6.01
CA THR A 135 -20.75 0.90 7.03
C THR A 135 -19.55 0.05 6.61
N ALA A 136 -18.86 -0.58 7.55
CA ALA A 136 -17.65 -1.33 7.22
C ALA A 136 -17.50 -2.63 8.01
N MET A 137 -17.07 -3.69 7.30
CA MET A 137 -16.53 -4.92 7.87
C MET A 137 -15.01 -4.90 7.71
N LEU A 138 -14.28 -5.04 8.81
CA LEU A 138 -12.83 -5.01 8.86
C LEU A 138 -12.25 -6.40 8.99
N LYS A 139 -11.17 -6.68 8.28
CA LYS A 139 -10.44 -7.95 8.35
C LYS A 139 -8.94 -7.68 8.53
N PRO A 140 -8.42 -7.69 9.78
CA PRO A 140 -7.00 -7.57 10.05
C PRO A 140 -6.24 -8.83 9.64
N SER A 141 -4.91 -8.72 9.54
CA SER A 141 -4.06 -9.81 9.10
C SER A 141 -3.82 -10.88 10.19
N PRO A 142 -3.90 -12.17 9.88
CA PRO A 142 -3.58 -13.22 10.84
C PRO A 142 -2.07 -13.37 11.14
N TYR A 143 -1.21 -12.73 10.35
CA TYR A 143 0.25 -12.79 10.52
C TYR A 143 0.78 -11.92 11.67
N VAL A 144 -0.06 -11.02 12.21
CA VAL A 144 0.22 -10.15 13.36
C VAL A 144 -0.89 -10.30 14.41
N PRO A 145 -0.92 -11.47 15.08
CA PRO A 145 -2.04 -11.85 15.93
C PRO A 145 -2.24 -10.92 17.14
N ASN A 146 -1.15 -10.41 17.73
CA ASN A 146 -1.25 -9.49 18.86
C ASN A 146 -1.86 -8.15 18.45
N VAL A 147 -1.43 -7.59 17.31
CA VAL A 147 -2.01 -6.35 16.77
C VAL A 147 -3.46 -6.58 16.38
N SER A 148 -3.78 -7.70 15.72
CA SER A 148 -5.16 -8.02 15.30
C SER A 148 -6.11 -8.12 16.48
N ARG A 149 -5.69 -8.76 17.59
CA ARG A 149 -6.44 -8.84 18.83
C ARG A 149 -6.72 -7.46 19.41
N VAL A 150 -5.69 -6.60 19.55
CA VAL A 150 -5.86 -5.26 20.11
C VAL A 150 -6.77 -4.39 19.23
N LEU A 151 -6.63 -4.47 17.89
CA LEU A 151 -7.53 -3.79 16.95
C LEU A 151 -8.97 -4.28 17.11
N THR A 152 -9.17 -5.58 17.30
CA THR A 152 -10.50 -6.18 17.50
C THR A 152 -11.14 -5.69 18.80
N GLU A 153 -10.40 -5.67 19.90
CA GLU A 153 -10.85 -5.12 21.17
C GLU A 153 -11.22 -3.64 21.04
N MET A 154 -10.34 -2.84 20.43
CA MET A 154 -10.56 -1.40 20.21
C MET A 154 -11.81 -1.12 19.38
N ILE A 155 -11.98 -1.80 18.25
CA ILE A 155 -13.12 -1.56 17.35
C ILE A 155 -14.44 -1.97 18.01
N ARG A 156 -14.48 -3.13 18.68
CA ARG A 156 -15.68 -3.62 19.37
C ARG A 156 -16.08 -2.73 20.56
N ALA A 157 -15.10 -2.18 21.28
CA ALA A 157 -15.36 -1.23 22.36
C ALA A 157 -15.84 0.15 21.85
N THR A 158 -15.54 0.50 20.60
CA THR A 158 -15.79 1.84 20.04
C THR A 158 -17.09 1.93 19.24
N PHE A 159 -17.40 0.90 18.45
CA PHE A 159 -18.49 0.93 17.49
C PHE A 159 -19.46 -0.25 17.68
N SER A 160 -20.73 -0.03 17.34
CA SER A 160 -21.70 -1.13 17.22
C SER A 160 -21.41 -1.96 15.96
N GLU A 161 -21.66 -3.27 16.01
CA GLU A 161 -21.41 -4.20 14.89
C GLU A 161 -22.23 -3.86 13.64
N GLU A 162 -23.40 -3.27 13.83
CA GLU A 162 -24.27 -2.81 12.74
C GLU A 162 -23.69 -1.62 11.98
N TYR A 163 -22.70 -0.93 12.55
CA TYR A 163 -22.02 0.18 11.89
C TYR A 163 -20.62 -0.22 11.40
N ILE A 164 -19.75 -0.61 12.32
CA ILE A 164 -18.38 -1.06 12.02
C ILE A 164 -18.12 -2.34 12.78
N ALA A 165 -17.91 -3.43 12.05
CA ALA A 165 -17.58 -4.73 12.59
C ALA A 165 -16.14 -5.13 12.24
N ILE A 166 -15.56 -6.03 13.01
CA ILE A 166 -14.24 -6.59 12.77
C ILE A 166 -14.25 -8.11 12.94
N VAL A 167 -13.63 -8.82 12.01
CA VAL A 167 -13.57 -10.28 11.98
C VAL A 167 -12.13 -10.73 11.85
N GLU A 168 -11.65 -11.45 12.86
CA GLU A 168 -10.36 -12.14 12.81
C GLU A 168 -10.48 -13.49 12.10
N GLY A 169 -9.36 -13.98 11.61
CA GLY A 169 -9.29 -15.32 11.04
C GLY A 169 -8.28 -15.45 9.90
N ASN A 170 -8.16 -16.68 9.43
CA ASN A 170 -7.21 -17.12 8.42
C ASN A 170 -7.75 -16.94 6.98
N ARG A 171 -7.14 -17.69 6.04
CA ARG A 171 -7.52 -17.69 4.62
C ARG A 171 -8.98 -18.12 4.39
N ASP A 172 -9.51 -19.05 5.19
CA ASP A 172 -10.89 -19.53 5.03
C ASP A 172 -11.90 -18.43 5.36
N VAL A 173 -11.60 -17.62 6.39
CA VAL A 173 -12.43 -16.44 6.73
C VAL A 173 -12.40 -15.41 5.60
N ASN A 174 -11.25 -15.19 4.94
CA ASN A 174 -11.18 -14.33 3.77
C ASN A 174 -12.09 -14.85 2.63
N GLN A 175 -12.09 -16.15 2.38
CA GLN A 175 -12.98 -16.75 1.37
C GLN A 175 -14.46 -16.57 1.72
N MET A 176 -14.82 -16.74 3.01
CA MET A 176 -16.19 -16.51 3.49
C MET A 176 -16.62 -15.04 3.29
N LEU A 177 -15.73 -14.08 3.60
CA LEU A 177 -15.99 -12.66 3.39
C LEU A 177 -16.13 -12.31 1.91
N LEU A 178 -15.27 -12.84 1.06
CA LEU A 178 -15.28 -12.60 -0.38
C LEU A 178 -16.46 -13.29 -1.11
N ALA A 179 -17.07 -14.30 -0.49
CA ALA A 179 -18.28 -14.92 -1.00
C ALA A 179 -19.55 -14.07 -0.79
N GLU A 180 -19.51 -13.08 0.10
CA GLU A 180 -20.62 -12.16 0.36
C GLU A 180 -20.61 -10.99 -0.64
N ARG A 181 -21.78 -10.41 -0.88
CA ARG A 181 -21.92 -9.21 -1.73
C ARG A 181 -21.65 -7.94 -0.93
N TRP A 182 -20.64 -7.20 -1.32
CA TRP A 182 -20.29 -5.88 -0.79
C TRP A 182 -20.56 -4.77 -1.80
N ASP A 183 -20.65 -3.53 -1.33
CA ASP A 183 -20.82 -2.35 -2.19
C ASP A 183 -19.47 -1.74 -2.59
N LEU A 184 -18.39 -2.10 -1.86
CA LEU A 184 -16.98 -1.84 -2.19
C LEU A 184 -16.09 -2.83 -1.42
N ILE A 185 -15.05 -3.35 -2.06
CA ILE A 185 -13.97 -4.08 -1.38
C ILE A 185 -12.69 -3.25 -1.49
N PHE A 186 -12.13 -2.88 -0.34
CA PHE A 186 -10.80 -2.28 -0.23
C PHE A 186 -9.82 -3.36 0.24
N PHE A 187 -8.84 -3.66 -0.57
CA PHE A 187 -7.87 -4.72 -0.31
C PHE A 187 -6.45 -4.19 -0.45
N THR A 188 -5.61 -4.46 0.55
CA THR A 188 -4.16 -4.24 0.47
C THR A 188 -3.44 -5.56 0.66
N GLY A 189 -2.54 -5.90 -0.28
CA GLY A 189 -1.78 -7.16 -0.22
C GLY A 189 -0.99 -7.46 -1.48
N SER A 190 -0.71 -8.75 -1.75
CA SER A 190 0.04 -9.16 -2.93
C SER A 190 -0.80 -9.14 -4.21
N PRO A 191 -0.18 -8.95 -5.40
CA PRO A 191 -0.88 -9.01 -6.69
C PRO A 191 -1.67 -10.31 -6.90
N ALA A 192 -1.12 -11.46 -6.47
CA ALA A 192 -1.81 -12.75 -6.58
C ALA A 192 -3.13 -12.78 -5.79
N LEU A 193 -3.12 -12.26 -4.55
CA LEU A 193 -4.33 -12.16 -3.74
C LEU A 193 -5.28 -11.09 -4.28
N GLY A 194 -4.78 -9.98 -4.81
CA GLY A 194 -5.60 -8.94 -5.45
C GLY A 194 -6.40 -9.47 -6.63
N LYS A 195 -5.81 -10.35 -7.46
CA LYS A 195 -6.52 -11.05 -8.55
C LYS A 195 -7.68 -11.90 -8.03
N MET A 196 -7.46 -12.66 -6.94
CA MET A 196 -8.53 -13.46 -6.31
C MET A 196 -9.66 -12.59 -5.75
N VAL A 197 -9.33 -11.44 -5.16
CA VAL A 197 -10.33 -10.47 -4.69
C VAL A 197 -11.14 -9.92 -5.87
N MET A 198 -10.49 -9.57 -6.97
CA MET A 198 -11.15 -9.07 -8.17
C MET A 198 -12.06 -10.12 -8.81
N GLU A 199 -11.64 -11.39 -8.90
CA GLU A 199 -12.46 -12.50 -9.38
C GLU A 199 -13.71 -12.71 -8.50
N ALA A 200 -13.57 -12.64 -7.18
CA ALA A 200 -14.71 -12.75 -6.27
C ALA A 200 -15.67 -11.56 -6.42
N ALA A 201 -15.16 -10.35 -6.51
CA ALA A 201 -15.92 -9.12 -6.68
C ALA A 201 -16.70 -9.08 -8.01
N ALA A 202 -16.13 -9.63 -9.08
CA ALA A 202 -16.73 -9.67 -10.40
C ALA A 202 -18.09 -10.41 -10.43
N LYS A 203 -18.28 -11.42 -9.56
CA LYS A 203 -19.54 -12.16 -9.43
C LYS A 203 -20.74 -11.29 -9.04
N HIS A 204 -20.46 -10.17 -8.38
CA HIS A 204 -21.48 -9.25 -7.88
C HIS A 204 -21.37 -7.84 -8.49
N LEU A 205 -20.46 -7.64 -9.44
CA LEU A 205 -20.08 -6.31 -9.98
C LEU A 205 -19.69 -5.33 -8.88
N THR A 206 -19.07 -5.84 -7.81
CA THR A 206 -18.58 -5.03 -6.70
C THR A 206 -17.33 -4.27 -7.13
N PRO A 207 -17.29 -2.94 -7.02
CA PRO A 207 -16.07 -2.19 -7.26
C PRO A 207 -14.98 -2.57 -6.25
N VAL A 208 -13.73 -2.55 -6.70
CA VAL A 208 -12.58 -2.86 -5.87
C VAL A 208 -11.58 -1.71 -5.85
N VAL A 209 -10.92 -1.53 -4.71
CA VAL A 209 -9.67 -0.78 -4.58
C VAL A 209 -8.61 -1.77 -4.19
N LEU A 210 -7.58 -1.87 -5.00
CA LEU A 210 -6.49 -2.83 -4.82
C LEU A 210 -5.19 -2.05 -4.63
N GLU A 211 -4.65 -2.11 -3.42
CA GLU A 211 -3.34 -1.59 -3.09
C GLU A 211 -2.36 -2.76 -3.05
N LEU A 212 -1.57 -2.88 -4.09
CA LEU A 212 -0.71 -4.03 -4.30
C LEU A 212 0.76 -3.61 -4.22
N GLY A 213 1.65 -4.58 -4.26
CA GLY A 213 3.09 -4.33 -4.26
C GLY A 213 3.66 -4.16 -5.68
N GLY A 214 4.97 -4.16 -5.74
CA GLY A 214 5.71 -4.12 -7.00
C GLY A 214 7.19 -3.92 -6.78
N LYS A 215 7.99 -4.16 -7.82
CA LYS A 215 9.44 -3.92 -7.77
C LYS A 215 9.73 -2.44 -8.02
N SER A 216 9.79 -1.66 -6.95
CA SER A 216 10.02 -0.21 -6.99
C SER A 216 11.50 0.10 -7.28
N PRO A 217 11.86 0.61 -8.48
CA PRO A 217 13.22 0.97 -8.82
C PRO A 217 13.69 2.18 -8.02
N CYS A 218 14.96 2.16 -7.62
CA CYS A 218 15.66 3.32 -7.08
C CYS A 218 16.88 3.62 -7.95
N ILE A 219 16.82 4.72 -8.67
CA ILE A 219 17.76 5.08 -9.72
C ILE A 219 18.73 6.14 -9.19
N ILE A 220 20.03 5.87 -9.25
CA ILE A 220 21.10 6.77 -8.81
C ILE A 220 21.90 7.20 -10.05
N ASP A 221 21.61 8.39 -10.54
CA ASP A 221 22.29 8.98 -11.69
C ASP A 221 23.66 9.57 -11.28
N LYS A 222 24.58 9.69 -12.23
CA LYS A 222 25.90 10.34 -11.99
C LYS A 222 25.78 11.78 -11.51
N SER A 223 24.69 12.47 -11.80
CA SER A 223 24.41 13.85 -11.36
C SER A 223 23.81 13.95 -9.95
N ALA A 224 23.60 12.83 -9.26
CA ALA A 224 23.02 12.81 -7.92
C ALA A 224 23.99 13.37 -6.85
N ASP A 225 23.43 13.99 -5.82
CA ASP A 225 24.15 14.16 -4.55
C ASP A 225 24.23 12.80 -3.84
N LEU A 226 25.37 12.12 -4.00
CA LEU A 226 25.53 10.75 -3.51
C LEU A 226 25.44 10.63 -1.98
N LYS A 227 25.79 11.66 -1.23
CA LYS A 227 25.71 11.62 0.24
C LYS A 227 24.24 11.68 0.68
N VAL A 228 23.49 12.60 0.11
CA VAL A 228 22.04 12.74 0.37
C VAL A 228 21.30 11.49 -0.10
N ALA A 229 21.58 11.01 -1.31
CA ALA A 229 20.98 9.81 -1.87
C ALA A 229 21.24 8.59 -0.98
N ALA A 230 22.50 8.33 -0.59
CA ALA A 230 22.84 7.21 0.27
C ALA A 230 22.11 7.25 1.63
N LYS A 231 22.04 8.43 2.26
CA LYS A 231 21.32 8.60 3.53
C LYS A 231 19.82 8.28 3.40
N ARG A 232 19.15 8.81 2.35
CA ARG A 232 17.73 8.63 2.14
C ARG A 232 17.40 7.19 1.73
N VAL A 233 18.19 6.60 0.85
CA VAL A 233 18.01 5.20 0.40
C VAL A 233 18.31 4.23 1.55
N ALA A 234 19.33 4.47 2.36
CA ALA A 234 19.63 3.66 3.54
C ALA A 234 18.45 3.62 4.50
N TRP A 235 17.88 4.79 4.81
CA TRP A 235 16.68 4.90 5.64
C TRP A 235 15.48 4.20 5.02
N GLY A 236 15.21 4.44 3.73
CA GLY A 236 14.03 3.89 3.06
C GLY A 236 14.03 2.35 2.98
N LYS A 237 15.22 1.72 2.96
CA LYS A 237 15.34 0.24 3.01
C LYS A 237 15.35 -0.30 4.42
N ALA A 238 15.90 0.44 5.38
CA ALA A 238 15.93 0.03 6.79
C ALA A 238 14.54 0.10 7.43
N LEU A 239 13.71 1.07 7.02
CA LEU A 239 12.36 1.25 7.53
C LEU A 239 11.55 -0.04 7.34
N ASN A 240 10.97 -0.55 8.43
CA ASN A 240 10.24 -1.82 8.49
C ASN A 240 11.05 -3.02 7.90
N ALA A 241 12.39 -2.96 7.95
CA ALA A 241 13.32 -3.90 7.30
C ALA A 241 13.00 -4.13 5.80
N GLY A 242 12.57 -3.09 5.09
CA GLY A 242 12.18 -3.18 3.68
C GLY A 242 10.85 -3.88 3.41
N GLN A 243 10.09 -4.25 4.44
CA GLN A 243 8.77 -4.90 4.32
C GLN A 243 7.68 -3.85 4.07
N THR A 244 7.86 -3.05 3.01
CA THR A 244 7.03 -1.91 2.66
C THR A 244 6.76 -1.93 1.15
N CYS A 245 5.51 -1.84 0.74
CA CYS A 245 5.09 -1.88 -0.67
C CYS A 245 5.72 -0.77 -1.54
N ILE A 246 6.14 0.32 -0.91
CA ILE A 246 6.88 1.43 -1.53
C ILE A 246 8.34 1.49 -1.09
N ALA A 247 8.91 0.45 -0.46
CA ALA A 247 10.35 0.43 -0.21
C ALA A 247 11.11 0.44 -1.55
N PRO A 248 12.26 1.11 -1.65
CA PRO A 248 13.18 0.87 -2.76
C PRO A 248 13.47 -0.63 -2.84
N ASP A 249 13.11 -1.27 -3.97
CA ASP A 249 13.20 -2.72 -4.08
C ASP A 249 14.56 -3.14 -4.65
N TYR A 250 14.99 -2.50 -5.74
CA TYR A 250 16.30 -2.70 -6.37
C TYR A 250 16.94 -1.37 -6.73
N LEU A 251 18.27 -1.38 -6.88
CA LEU A 251 19.05 -0.21 -7.25
C LEU A 251 19.47 -0.30 -8.73
N MET A 252 19.30 0.79 -9.47
CA MET A 252 19.95 1.04 -10.76
C MET A 252 20.93 2.19 -10.56
N ILE A 253 22.22 1.94 -10.72
CA ILE A 253 23.25 2.92 -10.41
C ILE A 253 24.10 3.19 -11.65
N HIS A 254 24.30 4.46 -11.98
CA HIS A 254 25.21 4.82 -13.05
C HIS A 254 26.63 4.27 -12.75
N GLU A 255 27.27 3.62 -13.73
CA GLU A 255 28.53 2.90 -13.50
C GLU A 255 29.63 3.76 -12.86
N ASP A 256 29.78 5.03 -13.27
CA ASP A 256 30.78 5.97 -12.74
C ASP A 256 30.68 6.24 -11.23
N VAL A 257 29.52 6.01 -10.63
CA VAL A 257 29.26 6.36 -9.23
C VAL A 257 28.94 5.15 -8.35
N LYS A 258 28.86 3.93 -8.93
CA LYS A 258 28.45 2.69 -8.24
C LYS A 258 29.25 2.49 -6.95
N ASP A 259 30.57 2.37 -7.06
CA ASP A 259 31.41 2.00 -5.91
C ASP A 259 31.41 3.06 -4.81
N LYS A 260 31.38 4.33 -5.22
CA LYS A 260 31.33 5.45 -4.28
C LYS A 260 29.96 5.46 -3.55
N PHE A 261 28.87 5.24 -4.28
CA PHE A 261 27.54 5.20 -3.70
C PHE A 261 27.37 4.02 -2.75
N LEU A 262 27.78 2.81 -3.12
CA LEU A 262 27.66 1.62 -2.28
C LEU A 262 28.46 1.76 -0.97
N LYS A 263 29.69 2.32 -1.01
CA LYS A 263 30.46 2.63 0.20
C LYS A 263 29.72 3.60 1.12
N LEU A 264 29.09 4.64 0.55
CA LEU A 264 28.28 5.59 1.31
C LEU A 264 27.03 4.93 1.90
N LEU A 265 26.33 4.09 1.14
CA LEU A 265 25.13 3.37 1.58
C LEU A 265 25.43 2.48 2.80
N VAL A 266 26.51 1.70 2.75
CA VAL A 266 26.96 0.87 3.88
C VAL A 266 27.34 1.71 5.09
N LYS A 267 28.01 2.86 4.88
CA LYS A 267 28.34 3.80 5.96
C LYS A 267 27.09 4.34 6.64
N GLU A 268 26.07 4.71 5.87
CA GLU A 268 24.79 5.20 6.41
C GLU A 268 24.04 4.12 7.19
N TRP A 269 24.01 2.86 6.72
CA TRP A 269 23.43 1.76 7.50
C TRP A 269 24.13 1.55 8.84
N LYS A 270 25.48 1.58 8.87
CA LYS A 270 26.24 1.51 10.13
C LYS A 270 25.92 2.67 11.07
N HIS A 271 25.59 3.83 10.53
CA HIS A 271 25.17 4.99 11.31
C HIS A 271 23.74 4.84 11.85
N LEU A 272 22.80 4.39 11.03
CA LEU A 272 21.39 4.25 11.40
C LEU A 272 21.12 3.06 12.34
N LEU A 273 21.80 1.94 12.11
CA LEU A 273 21.52 0.65 12.74
C LEU A 273 22.65 0.16 13.67
N THR A 274 23.62 1.02 13.97
CA THR A 274 24.83 0.69 14.74
C THR A 274 25.75 -0.32 14.02
N LYS A 275 26.80 -0.79 14.70
CA LYS A 275 27.72 -1.82 14.14
C LYS A 275 27.07 -3.21 14.07
N ASP A 276 26.09 -3.44 14.92
CA ASP A 276 25.34 -4.69 15.01
C ASP A 276 23.84 -4.39 14.80
N PRO A 277 23.35 -4.49 13.56
CA PRO A 277 21.96 -4.19 13.25
C PRO A 277 20.95 -5.09 13.97
N GLN A 278 21.32 -6.32 14.35
CA GLN A 278 20.45 -7.22 15.09
C GLN A 278 20.10 -6.68 16.47
N LYS A 279 21.05 -6.01 17.13
CA LYS A 279 20.88 -5.36 18.44
C LYS A 279 20.30 -3.95 18.35
N ALA A 280 20.10 -3.43 17.16
CA ALA A 280 19.52 -2.10 16.96
C ALA A 280 18.04 -2.09 17.36
N LYS A 281 17.66 -1.26 18.34
CA LYS A 281 16.28 -1.11 18.84
C LYS A 281 15.26 -0.82 17.74
N HIS A 282 15.68 -0.13 16.68
CA HIS A 282 14.80 0.34 15.61
C HIS A 282 14.84 -0.52 14.33
N PHE A 283 15.46 -1.71 14.40
CA PHE A 283 15.46 -2.59 13.24
C PHE A 283 14.48 -3.76 13.45
N VAL A 284 13.38 -3.74 12.71
CA VAL A 284 12.29 -4.71 12.84
C VAL A 284 12.69 -6.12 12.38
N ARG A 285 11.87 -7.11 12.68
CA ARG A 285 12.07 -8.51 12.29
C ARG A 285 11.21 -8.88 11.10
N ILE A 286 11.63 -9.91 10.38
CA ILE A 286 10.86 -10.48 9.28
C ILE A 286 9.62 -11.16 9.86
N VAL A 287 8.47 -10.95 9.23
CA VAL A 287 7.16 -11.32 9.77
C VAL A 287 7.00 -12.80 10.10
N SER A 288 7.64 -13.69 9.35
CA SER A 288 7.51 -15.15 9.51
C SER A 288 8.74 -15.89 9.01
N ASP A 289 8.91 -17.15 9.47
CA ASP A 289 9.98 -18.02 9.04
C ASP A 289 9.92 -18.29 7.53
N LYS A 290 8.73 -18.49 6.99
CA LYS A 290 8.54 -18.67 5.54
C LYS A 290 9.01 -17.44 4.74
N ALA A 291 8.77 -16.24 5.25
CA ALA A 291 9.25 -15.01 4.60
C ALA A 291 10.76 -14.88 4.70
N LEU A 292 11.34 -15.25 5.84
CA LEU A 292 12.78 -15.27 6.04
C LEU A 292 13.45 -16.33 5.13
N ASP A 293 12.91 -17.52 5.03
CA ASP A 293 13.43 -18.60 4.16
C ASP A 293 13.47 -18.14 2.69
N ARG A 294 12.40 -17.48 2.22
CA ARG A 294 12.37 -16.89 0.89
C ARG A 294 13.46 -15.85 0.69
N LEU A 295 13.70 -14.99 1.66
CA LEU A 295 14.77 -13.97 1.58
C LEU A 295 16.16 -14.63 1.60
N ILE A 296 16.38 -15.63 2.43
CA ILE A 296 17.64 -16.38 2.48
C ILE A 296 17.89 -17.12 1.15
N SER A 297 16.85 -17.58 0.46
CA SER A 297 17.02 -18.24 -0.84
C SER A 297 17.61 -17.35 -1.93
N TYR A 298 17.52 -16.02 -1.79
CA TYR A 298 18.15 -15.06 -2.72
C TYR A 298 19.64 -14.84 -2.47
N LEU A 299 20.16 -15.28 -1.31
CA LEU A 299 21.57 -15.11 -0.99
C LEU A 299 22.42 -16.15 -1.74
N PRO A 300 23.64 -15.79 -2.24
CA PRO A 300 24.58 -16.73 -2.80
C PRO A 300 24.91 -17.86 -1.83
N ASN A 301 25.10 -19.09 -2.33
CA ASN A 301 25.32 -20.27 -1.47
C ASN A 301 26.57 -20.15 -0.58
N GLU A 302 27.63 -19.50 -1.05
CA GLU A 302 28.89 -19.26 -0.31
C GLU A 302 28.73 -18.23 0.82
N SER A 303 27.62 -17.48 0.85
CA SER A 303 27.39 -16.38 1.78
C SER A 303 26.33 -16.68 2.84
N LYS A 304 25.83 -17.92 2.92
CA LYS A 304 24.85 -18.31 3.94
C LYS A 304 25.53 -18.54 5.28
N VAL A 305 25.93 -17.46 5.94
CA VAL A 305 26.54 -17.50 7.29
C VAL A 305 25.43 -17.39 8.33
N GLU A 306 25.07 -18.49 8.94
CA GLU A 306 24.23 -18.51 10.14
C GLU A 306 25.04 -17.92 11.32
N SER A 307 24.49 -16.94 12.04
CA SER A 307 25.15 -16.37 13.20
C SER A 307 25.35 -17.45 14.25
N GLN A 308 26.61 -17.80 14.51
CA GLN A 308 26.98 -18.82 15.48
C GLN A 308 26.83 -18.30 16.91
N GLU A 309 25.79 -18.67 17.62
CA GLU A 309 25.81 -18.88 19.07
C GLU A 309 25.29 -20.29 19.49
N SER A 310 25.11 -21.21 18.59
CA SER A 310 24.78 -22.60 18.97
C SER A 310 25.16 -23.59 17.88
N LYS A 311 26.41 -24.07 17.91
CA LYS A 311 26.77 -25.45 17.54
C LYS A 311 28.25 -25.70 17.83
N VAL A 312 28.49 -26.23 19.01
CA VAL A 312 29.61 -27.18 19.25
C VAL A 312 29.07 -28.57 18.92
N ASN A 313 29.82 -29.28 18.11
CA ASN A 313 29.67 -30.70 17.71
C ASN A 313 28.74 -30.99 16.50
N GLU A 314 29.36 -31.21 15.34
CA GLU A 314 29.56 -32.54 14.79
C GLU A 314 30.39 -32.46 13.50
N ILE A 315 31.45 -33.29 13.47
CA ILE A 315 32.44 -33.40 12.40
C ILE A 315 32.05 -34.57 11.51
N SER A 316 32.33 -34.41 10.22
CA SER A 316 32.58 -35.41 9.18
C SER A 316 31.37 -36.14 8.55
N GLU A 317 31.23 -35.97 7.25
CA GLU A 317 31.65 -36.98 6.28
C GLU A 317 31.59 -36.47 4.84
N ALA A 318 32.60 -36.82 4.09
CA ALA A 318 32.82 -36.46 2.70
C ALA A 318 31.85 -37.16 1.75
N VAL A 319 31.35 -36.46 0.75
CA VAL A 319 30.72 -37.04 -0.45
C VAL A 319 31.43 -36.57 -1.70
N SER A 320 31.84 -37.56 -2.47
CA SER A 320 32.58 -37.51 -3.73
C SER A 320 31.92 -36.72 -4.87
N PRO A 321 32.72 -36.25 -5.84
CA PRO A 321 32.21 -35.50 -6.98
C PRO A 321 31.86 -36.50 -8.11
N ASP A 322 30.59 -36.54 -8.52
CA ASP A 322 30.19 -36.85 -9.89
C ASP A 322 28.67 -36.69 -10.07
N SER A 323 28.30 -35.60 -10.73
CA SER A 323 27.22 -35.59 -11.69
C SER A 323 27.19 -34.20 -12.42
N GLN A 324 27.76 -34.20 -13.59
CA GLN A 324 27.59 -33.16 -14.57
C GLN A 324 26.11 -33.11 -14.98
N HIS A 325 25.40 -32.08 -14.53
CA HIS A 325 24.22 -31.61 -15.23
C HIS A 325 24.38 -30.11 -15.39
N SER A 326 24.53 -29.66 -16.61
CA SER A 326 24.54 -28.28 -17.07
C SER A 326 23.18 -27.63 -16.79
N THR A 327 22.97 -27.13 -15.60
CA THR A 327 21.96 -26.10 -15.33
C THR A 327 22.64 -24.75 -15.60
N LEU A 328 22.11 -24.02 -16.57
CA LEU A 328 22.46 -22.63 -16.83
C LEU A 328 22.51 -21.90 -15.50
N ASP A 329 23.67 -21.35 -15.20
CA ASP A 329 24.02 -20.73 -13.91
C ASP A 329 23.34 -19.34 -13.80
N ILE A 330 22.01 -19.32 -13.59
CA ILE A 330 21.17 -18.12 -13.46
C ILE A 330 21.36 -17.44 -12.08
N GLN A 331 22.14 -18.05 -11.18
CA GLN A 331 22.34 -17.58 -9.79
C GLN A 331 23.61 -16.77 -9.57
N HIS A 332 24.25 -16.21 -10.60
CA HIS A 332 25.40 -15.35 -10.39
C HIS A 332 24.96 -14.02 -9.76
N SER A 333 25.18 -13.88 -8.48
CA SER A 333 25.22 -12.62 -7.76
C SER A 333 26.34 -12.67 -6.74
N THR A 334 27.01 -11.54 -6.54
CA THR A 334 28.11 -11.39 -5.58
C THR A 334 27.58 -10.71 -4.32
N LEU A 335 27.87 -11.27 -3.16
CA LEU A 335 27.56 -10.61 -1.89
C LEU A 335 28.54 -9.45 -1.67
N TYR A 336 28.04 -8.23 -1.79
CA TYR A 336 28.84 -7.03 -1.52
C TYR A 336 28.84 -6.66 -0.03
N HIS A 337 27.70 -6.83 0.67
CA HIS A 337 27.54 -6.48 2.09
C HIS A 337 26.38 -7.24 2.72
N GLY A 338 26.47 -7.57 4.01
CA GLY A 338 25.40 -8.19 4.78
C GLY A 338 25.38 -9.71 4.64
N GLY A 339 24.18 -10.29 4.39
CA GLY A 339 23.97 -11.73 4.24
C GLY A 339 23.85 -12.49 5.56
N HIS A 340 24.04 -11.84 6.72
CA HIS A 340 23.91 -12.47 8.04
C HIS A 340 22.44 -12.61 8.42
N TYR A 341 22.04 -13.78 8.89
CA TYR A 341 20.68 -14.05 9.35
C TYR A 341 20.66 -14.85 10.66
N ASP A 342 19.56 -14.72 11.37
CA ASP A 342 19.24 -15.52 12.57
C ASP A 342 17.79 -15.99 12.48
N ARG A 343 17.60 -17.31 12.36
CA ARG A 343 16.26 -17.90 12.23
C ARG A 343 15.44 -17.78 13.51
N ALA A 344 16.11 -17.92 14.68
CA ALA A 344 15.43 -17.86 15.97
C ALA A 344 14.85 -16.46 16.23
N ASP A 345 15.56 -15.42 15.76
CA ASP A 345 15.15 -14.01 15.89
C ASP A 345 14.44 -13.46 14.64
N ARG A 346 14.23 -14.28 13.61
CA ARG A 346 13.70 -13.85 12.29
C ARG A 346 14.43 -12.63 11.73
N TYR A 347 15.71 -12.57 11.97
CA TYR A 347 16.58 -11.48 11.57
C TYR A 347 17.24 -11.76 10.22
N LEU A 348 17.36 -10.71 9.41
CA LEU A 348 18.21 -10.64 8.23
C LEU A 348 18.86 -9.27 8.16
N SER A 349 20.19 -9.23 8.08
CA SER A 349 20.93 -7.97 7.98
C SER A 349 20.60 -7.22 6.68
N PRO A 350 20.72 -5.88 6.66
CA PRO A 350 20.74 -5.12 5.42
C PRO A 350 21.80 -5.69 4.47
N THR A 351 21.38 -6.07 3.26
CA THR A 351 22.20 -6.87 2.33
C THR A 351 22.26 -6.19 0.97
N ILE A 352 23.43 -6.20 0.34
CA ILE A 352 23.64 -5.73 -1.03
C ILE A 352 24.20 -6.89 -1.86
N LEU A 353 23.53 -7.15 -2.98
CA LEU A 353 23.97 -8.10 -4.01
C LEU A 353 24.38 -7.32 -5.26
N THR A 354 25.60 -7.55 -5.74
CA THR A 354 26.11 -7.01 -7.03
C THR A 354 26.18 -8.09 -8.08
N ASP A 355 26.48 -7.70 -9.30
CA ASP A 355 26.58 -8.58 -10.46
C ASP A 355 25.33 -9.43 -10.69
N VAL A 356 24.17 -8.83 -10.35
CA VAL A 356 22.87 -9.49 -10.43
C VAL A 356 22.38 -9.51 -11.88
N SER A 357 22.03 -10.69 -12.37
CA SER A 357 21.33 -10.80 -13.66
C SER A 357 19.92 -10.18 -13.56
N PRO A 358 19.45 -9.45 -14.58
CA PRO A 358 18.06 -9.02 -14.69
C PRO A 358 17.03 -10.16 -14.55
N ASP A 359 17.43 -11.40 -14.87
CA ASP A 359 16.59 -12.59 -14.83
C ASP A 359 16.75 -13.41 -13.54
N ALA A 360 17.64 -13.00 -12.63
CA ALA A 360 17.84 -13.67 -11.34
C ALA A 360 16.53 -13.73 -10.52
N PRO A 361 16.30 -14.76 -9.71
CA PRO A 361 15.07 -14.91 -8.88
C PRO A 361 14.76 -13.68 -8.04
N VAL A 362 15.77 -13.02 -7.46
CA VAL A 362 15.62 -11.79 -6.67
C VAL A 362 15.08 -10.62 -7.50
N MET A 363 15.14 -10.68 -8.84
CA MET A 363 14.62 -9.67 -9.76
C MET A 363 13.23 -10.00 -10.33
N GLN A 364 12.67 -11.19 -10.08
CA GLN A 364 11.38 -11.61 -10.64
C GLN A 364 10.17 -11.22 -9.80
N GLU A 365 10.30 -11.19 -8.49
CA GLU A 365 9.22 -10.78 -7.57
C GLU A 365 9.66 -9.68 -6.61
N GLU A 366 8.70 -9.01 -5.96
CA GLU A 366 8.96 -8.03 -4.92
C GLU A 366 9.72 -8.67 -3.76
N ILE A 367 10.84 -8.07 -3.35
CA ILE A 367 11.71 -8.62 -2.31
C ILE A 367 11.04 -8.58 -0.95
N PHE A 368 10.43 -7.44 -0.60
CA PHE A 368 9.74 -7.23 0.67
C PHE A 368 10.62 -7.61 1.88
N GLY A 369 11.84 -7.12 1.86
CA GLY A 369 12.89 -7.42 2.84
C GLY A 369 14.12 -6.54 2.65
N PRO A 370 15.15 -6.67 3.51
CA PRO A 370 16.29 -5.76 3.58
C PRO A 370 17.41 -6.11 2.57
N ILE A 371 17.07 -6.57 1.37
CA ILE A 371 18.03 -6.93 0.32
C ILE A 371 17.95 -5.92 -0.82
N PHE A 372 19.09 -5.46 -1.31
CA PHE A 372 19.24 -4.65 -2.51
C PHE A 372 20.02 -5.40 -3.60
N PRO A 373 19.37 -5.91 -4.64
CA PRO A 373 20.07 -6.22 -5.89
C PRO A 373 20.44 -4.93 -6.61
N VAL A 374 21.64 -4.90 -7.16
CA VAL A 374 22.23 -3.75 -7.85
C VAL A 374 22.45 -4.06 -9.30
N LEU A 375 21.87 -3.25 -10.17
CA LEU A 375 22.10 -3.20 -11.59
C LEU A 375 22.87 -1.93 -11.93
N THR A 376 23.65 -1.93 -13.01
CA THR A 376 24.36 -0.74 -13.50
C THR A 376 23.78 -0.28 -14.84
N PHE A 377 23.94 0.99 -15.15
CA PHE A 377 23.60 1.57 -16.45
C PHE A 377 24.61 2.65 -16.85
N LYS A 378 24.71 2.93 -18.14
CA LYS A 378 25.56 3.99 -18.72
C LYS A 378 24.75 5.19 -19.18
N GLN A 379 23.58 4.93 -19.77
CA GLN A 379 22.70 5.95 -20.29
C GLN A 379 21.32 5.86 -19.64
N ILE A 380 20.66 6.99 -19.43
CA ILE A 380 19.38 7.04 -18.72
C ILE A 380 18.26 6.33 -19.51
N GLU A 381 18.41 6.21 -20.82
CA GLU A 381 17.52 5.49 -21.73
C GLU A 381 17.44 4.01 -21.37
N GLU A 382 18.56 3.38 -21.01
CA GLU A 382 18.63 1.98 -20.58
C GLU A 382 17.72 1.75 -19.35
N VAL A 383 17.68 2.73 -18.44
CA VAL A 383 16.82 2.67 -17.24
C VAL A 383 15.35 2.69 -17.62
N THR A 384 14.96 3.63 -18.49
CA THR A 384 13.55 3.78 -18.89
C THR A 384 13.07 2.59 -19.70
N GLU A 385 13.91 2.04 -20.59
CA GLU A 385 13.61 0.81 -21.31
C GLU A 385 13.47 -0.40 -20.39
N PHE A 386 14.37 -0.52 -19.40
CA PHE A 386 14.33 -1.60 -18.42
C PHE A 386 13.04 -1.56 -17.59
N VAL A 387 12.66 -0.37 -17.10
CA VAL A 387 11.42 -0.17 -16.32
C VAL A 387 10.19 -0.42 -17.20
N ALA A 388 10.19 0.03 -18.45
CA ALA A 388 9.06 -0.13 -19.36
C ALA A 388 8.78 -1.60 -19.75
N LYS A 389 9.81 -2.46 -19.77
CA LYS A 389 9.67 -3.91 -20.03
C LYS A 389 9.12 -4.69 -18.83
N ARG A 390 8.97 -4.08 -17.67
CA ARG A 390 8.51 -4.72 -16.44
C ARG A 390 7.13 -4.25 -16.03
N GLU A 391 6.53 -4.97 -15.06
CA GLU A 391 5.28 -4.56 -14.48
C GLU A 391 5.40 -3.18 -13.79
N ARG A 392 4.36 -2.37 -13.92
CA ARG A 392 4.35 -1.00 -13.40
C ARG A 392 4.45 -1.02 -11.88
N PRO A 393 5.48 -0.39 -11.29
CA PRO A 393 5.72 -0.40 -9.87
C PRO A 393 4.74 0.54 -9.13
N LEU A 394 4.51 0.27 -7.84
CA LEU A 394 3.76 1.18 -6.97
C LEU A 394 4.53 2.48 -6.72
N ALA A 395 5.86 2.42 -6.59
CA ALA A 395 6.69 3.61 -6.46
C ALA A 395 7.92 3.55 -7.38
N LEU A 396 8.42 4.74 -7.75
CA LEU A 396 9.66 4.93 -8.50
C LEU A 396 10.47 6.05 -7.85
N TYR A 397 11.78 5.85 -7.71
CA TYR A 397 12.70 6.78 -7.08
C TYR A 397 13.84 7.15 -8.01
N TYR A 398 14.09 8.43 -8.17
CA TYR A 398 15.18 8.93 -8.98
C TYR A 398 15.99 9.97 -8.24
N PHE A 399 17.30 9.81 -8.24
CA PHE A 399 18.26 10.78 -7.70
C PHE A 399 19.13 11.31 -8.83
N GLY A 400 19.02 12.61 -9.09
CA GLY A 400 19.76 13.30 -10.13
C GLY A 400 19.03 14.52 -10.68
N LYS A 401 19.48 14.99 -11.85
CA LYS A 401 18.98 16.22 -12.48
C LYS A 401 18.00 15.98 -13.66
N GLN A 402 17.77 14.72 -14.06
CA GLN A 402 16.92 14.38 -15.20
C GLN A 402 15.52 13.86 -14.76
N GLY A 403 14.97 14.38 -13.65
CA GLY A 403 13.67 13.95 -13.12
C GLY A 403 12.54 14.06 -14.14
N ASP A 404 12.49 15.16 -14.91
CA ASP A 404 11.47 15.36 -15.94
C ASP A 404 11.55 14.34 -17.09
N TYR A 405 12.76 13.88 -17.42
CA TYR A 405 12.93 12.82 -18.40
C TYR A 405 12.34 11.51 -17.87
N ILE A 406 12.66 11.12 -16.64
CA ILE A 406 12.11 9.94 -15.99
C ILE A 406 10.58 9.98 -15.94
N LEU A 407 10.00 11.11 -15.51
CA LEU A 407 8.54 11.26 -15.42
C LEU A 407 7.83 11.13 -16.78
N ARG A 408 8.46 11.56 -17.85
CA ARG A 408 7.88 11.44 -19.21
C ARG A 408 7.98 10.03 -19.80
N HIS A 409 8.98 9.22 -19.39
CA HIS A 409 9.27 7.92 -20.01
C HIS A 409 8.96 6.73 -19.12
N THR A 410 8.41 6.94 -17.91
CA THR A 410 8.04 5.86 -17.01
C THR A 410 6.61 6.05 -16.46
N ILE A 411 6.00 4.94 -16.04
CA ILE A 411 4.69 4.95 -15.35
C ILE A 411 4.83 4.20 -14.04
N SER A 412 4.37 4.83 -12.94
CA SER A 412 4.32 4.23 -11.60
C SER A 412 3.10 4.75 -10.84
N GLY A 413 2.76 4.15 -9.72
CA GLY A 413 1.73 4.67 -8.82
C GLY A 413 2.11 6.04 -8.24
N GLY A 414 3.34 6.16 -7.74
CA GLY A 414 3.91 7.42 -7.25
C GLY A 414 5.40 7.54 -7.54
N THR A 415 5.94 8.75 -7.52
CA THR A 415 7.36 9.01 -7.77
C THR A 415 7.92 10.01 -6.77
N CYS A 416 9.16 9.78 -6.29
CA CYS A 416 9.95 10.81 -5.63
C CYS A 416 11.20 11.14 -6.46
N ILE A 417 11.45 12.42 -6.63
CA ILE A 417 12.69 12.94 -7.20
C ILE A 417 13.59 13.40 -6.05
N ASN A 418 14.81 12.86 -6.02
CA ASN A 418 15.81 13.09 -4.96
C ASN A 418 15.33 12.70 -3.54
N ASP A 419 14.33 11.82 -3.42
CA ASP A 419 13.87 11.27 -2.16
C ASP A 419 13.32 9.85 -2.33
N VAL A 420 12.93 9.20 -1.23
CA VAL A 420 12.24 7.90 -1.22
C VAL A 420 11.05 7.96 -0.25
N ILE A 421 9.98 7.22 -0.53
CA ILE A 421 8.80 7.02 0.35
C ILE A 421 7.96 8.30 0.58
N MET A 422 8.55 9.48 0.64
CA MET A 422 7.93 10.72 1.13
C MET A 422 6.67 11.17 0.38
N HIS A 423 6.39 10.66 -0.81
CA HIS A 423 5.15 10.98 -1.55
C HIS A 423 3.88 10.54 -0.80
N ILE A 424 3.97 9.53 0.11
CA ILE A 424 2.83 9.07 0.91
C ILE A 424 2.42 10.05 2.01
N VAL A 425 3.33 10.96 2.42
CA VAL A 425 3.10 11.86 3.58
C VAL A 425 2.15 13.00 3.24
N ASN A 426 2.02 13.35 1.98
CA ASN A 426 1.15 14.44 1.55
C ASN A 426 -0.30 13.96 1.37
N HIS A 427 -1.16 14.28 2.33
CA HIS A 427 -2.59 13.91 2.31
C HIS A 427 -3.43 14.58 1.19
N ASP A 428 -2.88 15.56 0.48
CA ASP A 428 -3.56 16.20 -0.65
C ASP A 428 -3.21 15.55 -2.00
N MET A 429 -2.32 14.53 -1.97
CA MET A 429 -1.96 13.75 -3.15
C MET A 429 -2.63 12.37 -3.12
N PRO A 430 -3.10 11.86 -4.28
CA PRO A 430 -3.60 10.50 -4.36
C PRO A 430 -2.48 9.50 -4.12
N PHE A 431 -2.80 8.42 -3.42
CA PHE A 431 -1.94 7.25 -3.29
C PHE A 431 -2.65 6.03 -3.89
N GLY A 432 -1.95 5.27 -4.72
CA GLY A 432 -2.48 4.07 -5.36
C GLY A 432 -1.59 3.59 -6.51
N GLY A 433 -1.79 2.34 -6.90
CA GLY A 433 -1.03 1.68 -7.95
C GLY A 433 -1.66 1.83 -9.34
N VAL A 434 -0.97 1.26 -10.34
CA VAL A 434 -1.41 1.21 -11.72
C VAL A 434 -1.06 -0.15 -12.34
N GLY A 435 -2.02 -0.83 -12.96
CA GLY A 435 -1.83 -2.18 -13.51
C GLY A 435 -1.57 -3.20 -12.42
N ASN A 436 -0.42 -3.88 -12.45
CA ASN A 436 -0.10 -4.94 -11.48
C ASN A 436 0.17 -4.41 -10.05
N SER A 437 0.47 -3.11 -9.90
CA SER A 437 0.64 -2.49 -8.58
C SER A 437 -0.66 -2.02 -7.92
N GLY A 438 -1.78 -2.05 -8.63
CA GLY A 438 -3.07 -1.75 -8.02
C GLY A 438 -4.07 -1.07 -8.94
N MET A 439 -5.22 -0.72 -8.34
CA MET A 439 -6.30 0.01 -9.00
C MET A 439 -7.08 0.80 -7.95
N GLY A 440 -7.47 2.01 -8.32
CA GLY A 440 -8.06 2.99 -7.40
C GLY A 440 -7.02 3.80 -6.66
N THR A 441 -7.47 4.76 -5.88
CA THR A 441 -6.62 5.66 -5.08
C THR A 441 -7.28 6.00 -3.76
N TYR A 442 -6.49 6.37 -2.77
CA TYR A 442 -6.99 6.83 -1.48
C TYR A 442 -6.04 7.90 -0.89
N HIS A 443 -6.15 8.28 0.33
CA HIS A 443 -5.63 9.39 1.10
C HIS A 443 -6.43 10.69 0.91
N GLY A 444 -6.73 11.34 2.02
CA GLY A 444 -7.40 12.61 2.07
C GLY A 444 -8.73 12.64 1.29
N LYS A 445 -8.83 13.58 0.36
CA LYS A 445 -10.03 13.72 -0.47
C LYS A 445 -10.32 12.48 -1.30
N GLU A 446 -9.28 11.80 -1.80
CA GLU A 446 -9.46 10.60 -2.62
C GLU A 446 -10.05 9.45 -1.80
N SER A 447 -9.69 9.29 -0.50
CA SER A 447 -10.37 8.36 0.39
C SER A 447 -11.88 8.61 0.46
N PHE A 448 -12.29 9.88 0.66
CA PHE A 448 -13.72 10.25 0.67
C PHE A 448 -14.39 9.95 -0.67
N MET A 449 -13.73 10.24 -1.78
CA MET A 449 -14.29 10.03 -3.13
C MET A 449 -14.39 8.55 -3.48
N THR A 450 -13.42 7.74 -3.11
CA THR A 450 -13.36 6.29 -3.34
C THR A 450 -14.52 5.55 -2.68
N PHE A 451 -14.92 5.97 -1.49
CA PHE A 451 -16.08 5.41 -0.78
C PHE A 451 -17.41 6.10 -1.15
N SER A 452 -17.41 6.96 -2.17
CA SER A 452 -18.58 7.75 -2.59
C SER A 452 -18.93 7.53 -4.06
N HIS A 453 -20.24 7.38 -4.34
CA HIS A 453 -20.78 7.47 -5.69
C HIS A 453 -21.07 8.92 -6.08
N ARG A 454 -20.66 9.34 -7.27
CA ARG A 454 -20.93 10.65 -7.83
C ARG A 454 -22.21 10.62 -8.68
N ARG A 455 -23.33 11.00 -8.09
CA ARG A 455 -24.64 11.00 -8.75
C ARG A 455 -24.86 12.33 -9.44
N SER A 456 -25.07 12.29 -10.76
CA SER A 456 -25.51 13.45 -11.55
C SER A 456 -26.98 13.74 -11.30
N VAL A 457 -27.32 15.00 -11.07
CA VAL A 457 -28.69 15.46 -10.84
C VAL A 457 -28.96 16.69 -11.71
N VAL A 458 -29.99 16.58 -12.54
CA VAL A 458 -30.55 17.70 -13.30
C VAL A 458 -31.94 17.97 -12.74
N SER A 459 -32.22 19.21 -12.37
CA SER A 459 -33.51 19.63 -11.86
C SER A 459 -34.08 20.68 -12.82
N THR A 460 -35.15 20.34 -13.52
CA THR A 460 -35.84 21.18 -14.50
C THR A 460 -37.13 21.73 -13.88
N PRO A 461 -37.36 23.06 -13.91
CA PRO A 461 -38.63 23.63 -13.47
C PRO A 461 -39.79 23.14 -14.35
N THR A 462 -40.97 23.01 -13.77
CA THR A 462 -42.15 22.50 -14.48
C THR A 462 -42.94 23.58 -15.18
N PHE A 463 -42.66 24.85 -14.91
CA PHE A 463 -43.34 25.99 -15.51
C PHE A 463 -42.79 26.38 -16.91
N VAL A 464 -41.69 25.78 -17.32
CA VAL A 464 -41.11 25.94 -18.67
C VAL A 464 -40.88 24.56 -19.26
N ASP A 465 -41.45 24.33 -20.42
CA ASP A 465 -41.22 23.12 -21.22
C ASP A 465 -40.79 23.52 -22.64
N MET A 466 -39.78 22.81 -23.14
CA MET A 466 -39.17 23.08 -24.44
C MET A 466 -39.78 22.17 -25.51
N PRO A 467 -40.71 22.69 -26.35
CA PRO A 467 -41.46 21.84 -27.29
C PRO A 467 -40.56 21.13 -28.33
N PHE A 468 -39.39 21.62 -28.60
CA PHE A 468 -38.44 21.03 -29.55
C PHE A 468 -37.80 19.72 -29.09
N ARG A 469 -37.92 19.35 -27.80
CA ARG A 469 -37.38 18.07 -27.25
C ARG A 469 -38.30 16.88 -27.53
N TYR A 470 -39.54 17.14 -27.97
CA TYR A 470 -40.55 16.11 -28.19
C TYR A 470 -40.76 15.80 -29.66
N MET A 471 -41.11 14.54 -29.97
CA MET A 471 -41.55 14.17 -31.31
C MET A 471 -42.90 14.83 -31.63
N PRO A 472 -43.14 15.17 -32.89
CA PRO A 472 -42.29 15.07 -34.09
C PRO A 472 -41.30 16.25 -34.23
N TYR A 473 -40.25 16.35 -33.44
CA TYR A 473 -39.09 17.24 -33.45
C TYR A 473 -39.31 18.57 -34.23
N LYS A 474 -40.30 19.35 -33.88
CA LYS A 474 -40.54 20.65 -34.45
C LYS A 474 -39.30 21.53 -34.23
N LEU A 475 -38.91 22.30 -35.26
CA LEU A 475 -37.71 23.14 -35.24
C LEU A 475 -36.35 22.41 -35.38
N PHE A 476 -36.33 21.13 -35.83
CA PHE A 476 -35.12 20.39 -36.01
C PHE A 476 -34.02 21.12 -36.80
N ASN A 477 -34.42 21.77 -37.94
CA ASN A 477 -33.49 22.51 -38.79
C ASN A 477 -32.89 23.78 -38.11
N LEU A 478 -33.61 24.37 -37.17
CA LEU A 478 -33.12 25.50 -36.39
C LEU A 478 -32.08 25.00 -35.36
N ILE A 479 -32.39 23.94 -34.66
CA ILE A 479 -31.51 23.33 -33.66
C ILE A 479 -30.20 22.85 -34.30
N LYS A 480 -30.28 22.19 -35.48
CA LYS A 480 -29.11 21.75 -36.25
C LYS A 480 -28.13 22.86 -36.60
N LYS A 481 -28.61 24.13 -36.70
CA LYS A 481 -27.76 25.29 -36.95
C LYS A 481 -27.14 25.88 -35.68
N MET A 482 -27.64 25.51 -34.49
CA MET A 482 -27.17 26.02 -33.18
C MET A 482 -26.15 25.09 -32.50
N VAL A 483 -26.02 23.88 -32.96
CA VAL A 483 -25.03 22.86 -32.54
C VAL A 483 -23.91 22.80 -33.58
#